data_2e00233c1051a868dd7c4f7e63e2486a
#
_entry.id   2e00233c1051a868dd7c4f7e63e2486a
#
_cell.length_a   1.000
_cell.length_b   1.000
_cell.length_c   1.000
_cell.angle_alpha   90.00
_cell.angle_beta   90.00
_cell.angle_gamma   90.00
#
_symmetry.space_group_name_H-M   'P 1'
#
loop_
_entity.id
_entity.type
_entity.pdbx_description
1 polymer ?
#
loop_
_entity_poly.entity_id
_entity_poly.type
_entity_poly.pdbx_seq_one_letter_code
_entity_poly.pdbx_strand_id
1 'polypeptide(L)'
;MGTMNGLMIFDHLNDIVYIKCNNTFIKHINELAVEDGVLPEENKHDTSVPDNVLVHLFSPVVTSQRIMTSQFGNSYSSIQCYGGLKICFDEFMGYLFVGIGEGELLKIQKYLSISIAMVRFLCGPDVYELKARSQRSELLSNLLDSYNDLRENDQAVLLEAIEQVVLNPNLNTSVIQALKESVVSLITQIDCFKIHALLAVKNKFLSLYSSELAKELSPTDILFSMILADSATKNSSDGNLNTSNSIFSYQVLLSGPESSPKCLPHAIHIVPIDEELNIIFFLEIGNSALSSSLYETFCHLHIMQQITVQRDFSVMRPAYENLELAVKKVNDSLKKNKNAAIDACHKNLVKKWDSMKKKYTEFLKNSAEEALLRAETLALGFLEDLKQLLHLTTVNEGILKSSRKNVIEAAKLVSEKLNSIKDFVKVKAMKNFSLASYLEDFPGLVHFIYVDRTTHRVTSPSINFQMEKPHLLTKRKVWHLIDFALQHLQEGTMSLMWKDTIFSYAYFLWFEDSNGTPLKSTVPLTNPNKTLPVPGLLNNDFYQKIKEICFPKMSPSKIRCYEIFCVHLGLVSQPCVLEHTRRLAATIWELSGHPSHPMDLI
;
A
#
# COMPACT_ATOMS: atom_id res chain seq x y z
N MET A 1 22.10 -19.69 7.39
CA MET A 1 22.00 -18.55 8.31
C MET A 1 20.84 -17.71 7.82
N GLY A 2 19.86 -17.41 8.68
CA GLY A 2 18.74 -16.52 8.29
C GLY A 2 19.26 -15.10 8.07
N THR A 3 18.73 -14.41 7.06
CA THR A 3 19.04 -12.99 6.80
C THR A 3 18.61 -12.13 7.97
N MET A 4 19.46 -11.20 8.41
CA MET A 4 19.10 -10.22 9.45
C MET A 4 18.08 -9.23 8.88
N ASN A 5 16.93 -9.05 9.56
CA ASN A 5 15.91 -8.08 9.17
C ASN A 5 15.31 -7.40 10.40
N GLY A 6 15.21 -6.07 10.34
CA GLY A 6 14.59 -5.25 11.37
C GLY A 6 13.85 -4.05 10.77
N LEU A 7 12.70 -3.72 11.37
CA LEU A 7 11.93 -2.51 11.11
C LEU A 7 11.71 -1.78 12.43
N MET A 8 12.06 -0.51 12.47
CA MET A 8 11.82 0.38 13.61
C MET A 8 11.16 1.67 13.13
N ILE A 9 10.27 2.21 13.96
CA ILE A 9 9.63 3.50 13.72
C ILE A 9 9.94 4.41 14.91
N PHE A 10 10.53 5.56 14.63
CA PHE A 10 10.91 6.57 15.63
C PHE A 10 10.03 7.81 15.49
N ASP A 11 9.63 8.38 16.62
CA ASP A 11 8.94 9.68 16.66
C ASP A 11 9.91 10.86 16.54
N HIS A 12 9.39 12.08 16.63
CA HIS A 12 10.17 13.32 16.54
C HIS A 12 11.16 13.54 17.70
N LEU A 13 10.99 12.82 18.82
CA LEU A 13 11.90 12.83 19.97
C LEU A 13 12.94 11.70 19.91
N ASN A 14 12.93 10.90 18.85
CA ASN A 14 13.70 9.67 18.68
C ASN A 14 13.28 8.53 19.64
N ASP A 15 12.07 8.61 20.20
CA ASP A 15 11.49 7.49 20.93
C ASP A 15 10.91 6.45 19.95
N ILE A 16 10.99 5.18 20.37
CA ILE A 16 10.48 4.08 19.57
C ILE A 16 8.95 3.99 19.69
N VAL A 17 8.29 3.94 18.53
CA VAL A 17 6.84 3.77 18.40
C VAL A 17 6.48 2.32 18.05
N TYR A 18 7.31 1.67 17.22
CA TYR A 18 7.07 0.31 16.75
C TYR A 18 8.39 -0.39 16.42
N ILE A 19 8.44 -1.70 16.71
CA ILE A 19 9.57 -2.58 16.40
C ILE A 19 9.05 -3.90 15.84
N LYS A 20 9.68 -4.36 14.76
CA LYS A 20 9.53 -5.72 14.23
C LYS A 20 10.90 -6.22 13.77
N CYS A 21 11.46 -7.18 14.49
CA CYS A 21 12.78 -7.73 14.23
C CYS A 21 12.72 -9.27 14.21
N ASN A 22 13.56 -9.87 13.38
CA ASN A 22 13.70 -11.32 13.41
C ASN A 22 14.70 -11.77 14.47
N ASN A 23 14.64 -13.03 14.85
CA ASN A 23 15.49 -13.59 15.92
C ASN A 23 17.00 -13.44 15.67
N THR A 24 17.42 -13.44 14.40
CA THR A 24 18.83 -13.27 14.04
C THR A 24 19.29 -11.85 14.33
N PHE A 25 18.45 -10.86 14.01
CA PHE A 25 18.73 -9.47 14.30
C PHE A 25 18.72 -9.20 15.82
N ILE A 26 17.73 -9.72 16.55
CA ILE A 26 17.64 -9.59 18.01
C ILE A 26 18.92 -10.10 18.69
N LYS A 27 19.40 -11.28 18.31
CA LYS A 27 20.64 -11.84 18.84
C LYS A 27 21.85 -10.93 18.57
N HIS A 28 21.98 -10.45 17.35
CA HIS A 28 23.07 -9.55 16.97
C HIS A 28 23.04 -8.25 17.77
N ILE A 29 21.86 -7.64 17.96
CA ILE A 29 21.71 -6.43 18.77
C ILE A 29 22.02 -6.67 20.24
N ASN A 30 21.59 -7.79 20.81
CA ASN A 30 21.91 -8.14 22.19
C ASN A 30 23.43 -8.36 22.36
N GLU A 31 24.11 -8.99 21.39
CA GLU A 31 25.56 -9.14 21.39
C GLU A 31 26.28 -7.78 21.38
N LEU A 32 25.89 -6.87 20.50
CA LEU A 32 26.44 -5.51 20.46
C LEU A 32 26.17 -4.73 21.75
N ALA A 33 24.97 -4.86 22.32
CA ALA A 33 24.61 -4.16 23.55
C ALA A 33 25.40 -4.67 24.77
N VAL A 34 25.78 -5.94 24.79
CA VAL A 34 26.66 -6.51 25.82
C VAL A 34 28.10 -6.02 25.61
N GLU A 35 28.59 -6.00 24.37
CA GLU A 35 29.93 -5.48 24.03
C GLU A 35 30.07 -4.00 24.42
N ASP A 36 29.04 -3.20 24.20
CA ASP A 36 28.99 -1.77 24.58
C ASP A 36 28.70 -1.55 26.08
N GLY A 37 28.48 -2.60 26.86
CA GLY A 37 28.21 -2.54 28.31
C GLY A 37 26.83 -1.98 28.68
N VAL A 38 25.90 -1.95 27.72
CA VAL A 38 24.51 -1.48 27.92
C VAL A 38 23.62 -2.58 28.49
N LEU A 39 23.92 -3.84 28.17
CA LEU A 39 23.24 -5.03 28.70
C LEU A 39 24.19 -5.93 29.49
N PRO A 40 23.71 -6.59 30.56
CA PRO A 40 24.46 -7.64 31.25
C PRO A 40 24.68 -8.86 30.33
N GLU A 41 25.78 -9.60 30.54
CA GLU A 41 26.09 -10.83 29.78
C GLU A 41 24.97 -11.88 29.82
N GLU A 42 24.22 -11.94 30.92
CA GLU A 42 23.10 -12.87 31.13
C GLU A 42 22.00 -12.69 30.09
N ASN A 43 21.80 -11.47 29.56
CA ASN A 43 20.76 -11.13 28.60
C ASN A 43 21.19 -11.29 27.11
N LYS A 44 22.41 -11.75 26.85
CA LYS A 44 22.94 -11.94 25.49
C LYS A 44 22.08 -12.84 24.59
N HIS A 45 21.36 -13.79 25.20
CA HIS A 45 20.54 -14.77 24.48
C HIS A 45 19.03 -14.52 24.62
N ASP A 46 18.63 -13.36 25.11
CA ASP A 46 17.22 -13.01 25.21
C ASP A 46 16.54 -12.97 23.83
N THR A 47 15.26 -13.31 23.82
CA THR A 47 14.42 -13.31 22.61
C THR A 47 13.81 -11.94 22.29
N SER A 48 14.08 -10.94 23.13
CA SER A 48 13.62 -9.56 22.98
C SER A 48 14.74 -8.58 23.27
N VAL A 49 14.64 -7.38 22.73
CA VAL A 49 15.55 -6.27 23.01
C VAL A 49 14.74 -5.17 23.69
N PRO A 50 15.19 -4.66 24.86
CA PRO A 50 14.55 -3.52 25.51
C PRO A 50 14.62 -2.25 24.64
N ASP A 51 13.56 -1.42 24.67
CA ASP A 51 13.47 -0.19 23.87
C ASP A 51 14.63 0.77 24.13
N ASN A 52 15.05 0.91 25.38
CA ASN A 52 16.17 1.78 25.78
C ASN A 52 17.50 1.36 25.15
N VAL A 53 17.72 0.09 24.93
CA VAL A 53 18.92 -0.45 24.26
C VAL A 53 18.91 -0.08 22.80
N LEU A 54 17.78 -0.27 22.13
CA LEU A 54 17.62 0.12 20.71
C LEU A 54 17.75 1.64 20.52
N VAL A 55 17.13 2.43 21.41
CA VAL A 55 17.31 3.89 21.36
C VAL A 55 18.79 4.25 21.54
N HIS A 56 19.50 3.63 22.46
CA HIS A 56 20.93 3.90 22.68
C HIS A 56 21.77 3.57 21.44
N LEU A 57 21.60 2.40 20.85
CA LEU A 57 22.39 1.94 19.70
C LEU A 57 22.06 2.70 18.41
N PHE A 58 20.78 3.03 18.18
CA PHE A 58 20.34 3.66 16.92
C PHE A 58 20.23 5.18 16.99
N SER A 59 20.21 5.80 18.16
CA SER A 59 20.14 7.25 18.32
C SER A 59 21.19 8.02 17.50
N PRO A 60 22.47 7.60 17.43
CA PRO A 60 23.46 8.31 16.60
C PRO A 60 23.09 8.32 15.12
N VAL A 61 22.60 7.20 14.60
CA VAL A 61 22.23 7.06 13.18
C VAL A 61 20.95 7.84 12.87
N VAL A 62 19.93 7.76 13.72
CA VAL A 62 18.67 8.49 13.60
C VAL A 62 18.90 9.99 13.69
N THR A 63 19.70 10.43 14.68
CA THR A 63 20.04 11.85 14.85
C THR A 63 20.85 12.39 13.68
N SER A 64 21.82 11.63 13.18
CA SER A 64 22.60 12.01 11.99
C SER A 64 21.69 12.21 10.77
N GLN A 65 20.76 11.28 10.51
CA GLN A 65 19.82 11.38 9.39
C GLN A 65 18.94 12.64 9.51
N ARG A 66 18.43 12.94 10.72
CA ARG A 66 17.61 14.13 10.98
C ARG A 66 18.41 15.43 10.82
N ILE A 67 19.65 15.48 11.31
CA ILE A 67 20.53 16.64 11.13
C ILE A 67 20.84 16.88 9.66
N MET A 68 21.15 15.83 8.90
CA MET A 68 21.40 15.94 7.46
C MET A 68 20.20 16.46 6.71
N THR A 69 19.01 16.01 7.08
CA THR A 69 17.75 16.48 6.48
C THR A 69 17.47 17.94 6.87
N SER A 70 17.59 18.30 8.15
CA SER A 70 17.19 19.62 8.66
C SER A 70 18.19 20.73 8.38
N GLN A 71 19.50 20.47 8.57
CA GLN A 71 20.51 21.52 8.46
C GLN A 71 21.14 21.61 7.08
N PHE A 72 21.25 20.49 6.38
CA PHE A 72 21.93 20.44 5.09
C PHE A 72 20.97 20.29 3.90
N GLY A 73 19.67 20.06 4.14
CA GLY A 73 18.67 19.83 3.09
C GLY A 73 18.98 18.60 2.22
N ASN A 74 19.86 17.73 2.70
CA ASN A 74 20.37 16.57 1.96
C ASN A 74 20.18 15.30 2.80
N SER A 75 18.97 14.76 2.76
CA SER A 75 18.66 13.47 3.41
C SER A 75 19.26 12.32 2.62
N TYR A 76 20.01 11.46 3.27
CA TYR A 76 20.38 10.18 2.68
C TYR A 76 19.28 9.14 2.96
N SER A 77 18.97 8.34 1.94
CA SER A 77 17.92 7.31 2.02
C SER A 77 18.45 5.97 2.51
N SER A 78 19.77 5.76 2.50
CA SER A 78 20.39 4.51 2.94
C SER A 78 21.83 4.68 3.36
N ILE A 79 22.28 3.79 4.24
CA ILE A 79 23.67 3.61 4.67
C ILE A 79 24.05 2.16 4.40
N GLN A 80 25.22 1.94 3.83
CA GLN A 80 25.81 0.61 3.72
C GLN A 80 26.84 0.42 4.82
N CYS A 81 26.61 -0.57 5.68
CA CYS A 81 27.48 -0.90 6.79
C CYS A 81 28.53 -1.96 6.36
N TYR A 82 29.53 -2.12 7.22
CA TYR A 82 30.50 -3.22 7.07
C TYR A 82 29.77 -4.58 7.15
N GLY A 83 30.25 -5.58 6.39
CA GLY A 83 29.62 -6.90 6.36
C GLY A 83 28.40 -7.03 5.43
N GLY A 84 28.05 -5.98 4.69
CA GLY A 84 26.94 -6.00 3.71
C GLY A 84 25.57 -5.67 4.28
N LEU A 85 25.47 -5.35 5.57
CA LEU A 85 24.26 -4.84 6.20
C LEU A 85 23.92 -3.46 5.64
N LYS A 86 22.65 -3.20 5.38
CA LYS A 86 22.12 -1.93 4.87
C LYS A 86 21.06 -1.40 5.82
N ILE A 87 21.10 -0.10 6.05
CA ILE A 87 20.10 0.64 6.81
C ILE A 87 19.43 1.59 5.83
N CYS A 88 18.11 1.50 5.71
CA CYS A 88 17.31 2.36 4.85
C CYS A 88 16.41 3.25 5.69
N PHE A 89 16.14 4.45 5.20
CA PHE A 89 15.32 5.45 5.87
C PHE A 89 14.21 5.92 4.94
N ASP A 90 13.03 6.10 5.52
CA ASP A 90 11.92 6.79 4.88
C ASP A 90 11.12 7.54 5.96
N GLU A 91 10.35 8.54 5.60
CA GLU A 91 9.63 9.39 6.55
C GLU A 91 8.15 9.46 6.18
N PHE A 92 7.28 9.34 7.20
CA PHE A 92 5.86 9.56 7.05
C PHE A 92 5.31 10.35 8.25
N MET A 93 4.71 11.50 7.99
CA MET A 93 4.09 12.38 9.01
C MET A 93 5.01 12.72 10.19
N GLY A 94 6.31 12.93 9.94
CA GLY A 94 7.32 13.26 10.96
C GLY A 94 7.88 12.05 11.71
N TYR A 95 7.39 10.84 11.43
CA TYR A 95 7.94 9.61 11.97
C TYR A 95 8.99 9.04 11.01
N LEU A 96 10.15 8.69 11.55
CA LEU A 96 11.24 8.09 10.79
C LEU A 96 11.12 6.57 10.80
N PHE A 97 10.99 5.98 9.63
CA PHE A 97 10.98 4.54 9.42
C PHE A 97 12.39 4.08 9.07
N VAL A 98 12.89 3.12 9.82
CA VAL A 98 14.23 2.56 9.67
C VAL A 98 14.12 1.07 9.37
N GLY A 99 14.54 0.69 8.17
CA GLY A 99 14.62 -0.72 7.73
C GLY A 99 16.06 -1.18 7.70
N ILE A 100 16.33 -2.32 8.31
CA ILE A 100 17.68 -2.88 8.37
C ILE A 100 17.64 -4.29 7.77
N GLY A 101 18.61 -4.60 6.92
CA GLY A 101 18.64 -5.93 6.32
C GLY A 101 19.91 -6.20 5.52
N GLU A 102 20.10 -7.48 5.23
CA GLU A 102 21.10 -7.99 4.30
C GLU A 102 20.47 -8.17 2.92
N GLY A 103 21.22 -7.96 1.86
CA GLY A 103 20.77 -8.23 0.50
C GLY A 103 20.61 -6.98 -0.37
N GLU A 104 19.65 -7.02 -1.29
CA GLU A 104 19.43 -5.95 -2.27
C GLU A 104 18.75 -4.74 -1.62
N LEU A 105 19.29 -3.55 -1.91
CA LEU A 105 18.79 -2.28 -1.37
C LEU A 105 17.30 -2.07 -1.68
N LEU A 106 16.89 -2.35 -2.92
CA LEU A 106 15.52 -2.21 -3.38
C LEU A 106 14.53 -3.02 -2.52
N LYS A 107 14.90 -4.22 -2.08
CA LYS A 107 14.02 -5.07 -1.25
C LYS A 107 13.74 -4.44 0.11
N ILE A 108 14.76 -3.83 0.74
CA ILE A 108 14.62 -3.17 2.03
C ILE A 108 13.81 -1.88 1.88
N GLN A 109 14.09 -1.08 0.85
CA GLN A 109 13.32 0.12 0.53
C GLN A 109 11.85 -0.22 0.23
N LYS A 110 11.61 -1.32 -0.49
CA LYS A 110 10.27 -1.83 -0.77
C LYS A 110 9.54 -2.22 0.51
N TYR A 111 10.20 -2.92 1.41
CA TYR A 111 9.63 -3.30 2.70
C TYR A 111 9.26 -2.07 3.55
N LEU A 112 10.11 -1.02 3.58
CA LEU A 112 9.78 0.25 4.23
C LEU A 112 8.56 0.93 3.59
N SER A 113 8.54 1.01 2.28
CA SER A 113 7.44 1.61 1.51
C SER A 113 6.10 0.92 1.82
N ILE A 114 6.09 -0.42 1.86
CA ILE A 114 4.91 -1.20 2.25
C ILE A 114 4.53 -0.98 3.71
N SER A 115 5.51 -0.90 4.60
CA SER A 115 5.26 -0.63 6.02
C SER A 115 4.56 0.70 6.23
N ILE A 116 4.99 1.76 5.52
CA ILE A 116 4.34 3.07 5.52
C ILE A 116 2.89 2.96 4.99
N ALA A 117 2.68 2.23 3.89
CA ALA A 117 1.34 2.02 3.34
C ALA A 117 0.42 1.33 4.35
N MET A 118 0.88 0.23 4.98
CA MET A 118 0.10 -0.48 6.00
C MET A 118 -0.21 0.39 7.21
N VAL A 119 0.75 1.18 7.70
CA VAL A 119 0.53 2.13 8.80
C VAL A 119 -0.51 3.17 8.41
N ARG A 120 -0.47 3.70 7.19
CA ARG A 120 -1.48 4.64 6.68
C ARG A 120 -2.88 4.03 6.66
N PHE A 121 -3.05 2.78 6.24
CA PHE A 121 -4.33 2.07 6.26
C PHE A 121 -4.85 1.81 7.67
N LEU A 122 -3.97 1.56 8.64
CA LEU A 122 -4.34 1.25 10.01
C LEU A 122 -4.56 2.49 10.88
N CYS A 123 -3.66 3.46 10.79
CA CYS A 123 -3.55 4.60 11.71
C CYS A 123 -3.77 5.96 11.02
N GLY A 124 -3.73 6.00 9.67
CA GLY A 124 -3.75 7.25 8.93
C GLY A 124 -2.54 8.13 9.27
N PRO A 125 -2.75 9.42 9.56
CA PRO A 125 -1.66 10.34 9.88
C PRO A 125 -1.17 10.23 11.33
N ASP A 126 -1.90 9.55 12.22
CA ASP A 126 -1.52 9.39 13.63
C ASP A 126 -0.79 8.06 13.88
N VAL A 127 0.48 8.02 13.50
CA VAL A 127 1.33 6.82 13.66
C VAL A 127 1.51 6.42 15.13
N TYR A 128 1.35 7.34 16.07
CA TYR A 128 1.47 7.07 17.50
C TYR A 128 0.42 6.06 18.02
N GLU A 129 -0.70 5.89 17.29
CA GLU A 129 -1.72 4.85 17.57
C GLU A 129 -1.11 3.43 17.64
N LEU A 130 0.02 3.17 16.99
CA LEU A 130 0.74 1.89 17.09
C LEU A 130 1.27 1.66 18.52
N LYS A 131 1.80 2.70 19.18
CA LYS A 131 2.28 2.62 20.56
C LYS A 131 1.14 2.62 21.57
N ALA A 132 0.10 3.42 21.29
CA ALA A 132 -1.06 3.55 22.18
C ALA A 132 -1.95 2.31 22.22
N ARG A 133 -1.98 1.50 21.15
CA ARG A 133 -2.86 0.33 21.00
C ARG A 133 -2.11 -0.89 20.51
N SER A 134 -1.83 -1.83 21.42
CA SER A 134 -1.13 -3.09 21.11
C SER A 134 -1.79 -3.88 19.97
N GLN A 135 -3.12 -3.87 19.87
CA GLN A 135 -3.86 -4.54 18.79
C GLN A 135 -3.50 -3.99 17.39
N ARG A 136 -3.19 -2.68 17.28
CA ARG A 136 -2.76 -2.07 16.01
C ARG A 136 -1.35 -2.53 15.63
N SER A 137 -0.43 -2.59 16.60
CA SER A 137 0.93 -3.11 16.39
C SER A 137 0.93 -4.57 15.99
N GLU A 138 0.12 -5.40 16.64
CA GLU A 138 -0.02 -6.81 16.32
C GLU A 138 -0.60 -7.01 14.91
N LEU A 139 -1.65 -6.26 14.58
CA LEU A 139 -2.24 -6.30 13.24
C LEU A 139 -1.24 -5.85 12.16
N LEU A 140 -0.44 -4.82 12.42
CA LEU A 140 0.63 -4.40 11.51
C LEU A 140 1.66 -5.51 11.32
N SER A 141 2.09 -6.17 12.40
CA SER A 141 3.02 -7.29 12.32
C SER A 141 2.48 -8.43 11.46
N ASN A 142 1.23 -8.81 11.66
CA ASN A 142 0.56 -9.88 10.92
C ASN A 142 0.38 -9.53 9.44
N LEU A 143 0.03 -8.27 9.13
CA LEU A 143 -0.07 -7.79 7.74
C LEU A 143 1.28 -7.83 7.01
N LEU A 144 2.35 -7.42 7.68
CA LEU A 144 3.70 -7.45 7.10
C LEU A 144 4.18 -8.89 6.87
N ASP A 145 3.87 -9.83 7.76
CA ASP A 145 4.18 -11.24 7.59
C ASP A 145 3.40 -11.83 6.40
N SER A 146 2.08 -11.60 6.35
CA SER A 146 1.24 -12.02 5.21
C SER A 146 1.72 -11.43 3.89
N TYR A 147 2.05 -10.14 3.85
CA TYR A 147 2.59 -9.52 2.64
C TYR A 147 3.90 -10.18 2.18
N ASN A 148 4.83 -10.45 3.10
CA ASN A 148 6.09 -11.12 2.78
C ASN A 148 5.86 -12.53 2.23
N ASP A 149 4.99 -13.32 2.86
CA ASP A 149 4.65 -14.66 2.40
C ASP A 149 3.97 -14.64 1.02
N LEU A 150 3.02 -13.72 0.82
CA LEU A 150 2.36 -13.55 -0.48
C LEU A 150 3.34 -13.12 -1.56
N ARG A 151 4.18 -12.13 -1.29
CA ARG A 151 5.22 -11.65 -2.21
C ARG A 151 6.17 -12.78 -2.63
N GLU A 152 6.49 -13.69 -1.72
CA GLU A 152 7.33 -14.84 -2.06
C GLU A 152 6.61 -15.88 -2.92
N ASN A 153 5.28 -16.00 -2.84
CA ASN A 153 4.54 -17.09 -3.45
C ASN A 153 3.63 -16.69 -4.61
N ASP A 154 3.34 -15.41 -4.75
CA ASP A 154 2.43 -14.87 -5.75
C ASP A 154 3.09 -13.75 -6.57
N GLN A 155 3.19 -13.96 -7.88
CA GLN A 155 3.79 -12.97 -8.81
C GLN A 155 2.95 -11.70 -8.96
N ALA A 156 1.61 -11.79 -8.76
CA ALA A 156 0.73 -10.62 -8.79
C ALA A 156 1.02 -9.71 -7.59
N VAL A 157 1.13 -10.28 -6.39
CA VAL A 157 1.47 -9.53 -5.17
C VAL A 157 2.90 -8.98 -5.22
N LEU A 158 3.85 -9.73 -5.78
CA LEU A 158 5.22 -9.25 -6.00
C LEU A 158 5.24 -7.97 -6.84
N LEU A 159 4.38 -7.90 -7.86
CA LEU A 159 4.21 -6.75 -8.76
C LEU A 159 3.25 -5.69 -8.20
N GLU A 160 2.61 -5.93 -7.05
CA GLU A 160 1.50 -5.11 -6.54
C GLU A 160 0.41 -4.87 -7.60
N ALA A 161 -0.05 -5.97 -8.17
CA ALA A 161 -1.11 -5.99 -9.16
C ALA A 161 -2.20 -6.97 -8.73
N ILE A 162 -3.38 -6.89 -9.37
CA ILE A 162 -4.54 -7.70 -9.04
C ILE A 162 -4.73 -8.75 -10.14
N GLU A 163 -4.64 -10.03 -9.77
CA GLU A 163 -5.04 -11.10 -10.68
C GLU A 163 -6.53 -11.35 -10.55
N GLN A 164 -7.26 -11.22 -11.66
CA GLN A 164 -8.69 -11.51 -11.72
C GLN A 164 -8.94 -12.91 -12.26
N VAL A 165 -9.84 -13.64 -11.60
CA VAL A 165 -10.36 -14.93 -12.11
C VAL A 165 -11.39 -14.66 -13.20
N VAL A 166 -11.09 -15.07 -14.43
CA VAL A 166 -11.97 -14.86 -15.58
C VAL A 166 -13.05 -15.96 -15.61
N LEU A 167 -14.28 -15.57 -15.34
CA LEU A 167 -15.47 -16.40 -15.49
C LEU A 167 -16.17 -16.13 -16.82
N ASN A 168 -17.00 -17.08 -17.26
CA ASN A 168 -17.89 -16.81 -18.37
C ASN A 168 -18.95 -15.75 -17.97
N PRO A 169 -19.52 -14.97 -18.90
CA PRO A 169 -20.44 -13.87 -18.60
C PRO A 169 -21.66 -14.29 -17.76
N ASN A 170 -22.23 -15.47 -18.01
CA ASN A 170 -23.41 -15.97 -17.29
C ASN A 170 -23.10 -16.27 -15.82
N LEU A 171 -21.95 -16.90 -15.54
CA LEU A 171 -21.51 -17.18 -14.16
C LEU A 171 -21.14 -15.89 -13.44
N ASN A 172 -20.47 -14.99 -14.12
CA ASN A 172 -20.13 -13.69 -13.54
C ASN A 172 -21.36 -12.90 -13.14
N THR A 173 -22.37 -12.83 -14.02
CA THR A 173 -23.66 -12.19 -13.73
C THR A 173 -24.35 -12.82 -12.52
N SER A 174 -24.32 -14.15 -12.40
CA SER A 174 -24.90 -14.87 -11.26
C SER A 174 -24.18 -14.54 -9.94
N VAL A 175 -22.84 -14.44 -9.97
CA VAL A 175 -22.04 -14.06 -8.80
C VAL A 175 -22.35 -12.62 -8.38
N ILE A 176 -22.36 -11.68 -9.35
CA ILE A 176 -22.68 -10.28 -9.09
C ILE A 176 -24.09 -10.13 -8.51
N GLN A 177 -25.06 -10.87 -9.03
CA GLN A 177 -26.43 -10.85 -8.51
C GLN A 177 -26.49 -11.36 -7.06
N ALA A 178 -25.72 -12.40 -6.71
CA ALA A 178 -25.63 -12.89 -5.34
C ALA A 178 -25.03 -11.82 -4.38
N LEU A 179 -23.97 -11.14 -4.82
CA LEU A 179 -23.37 -10.02 -4.05
C LEU A 179 -24.35 -8.86 -3.90
N LYS A 180 -25.07 -8.49 -4.98
CA LYS A 180 -26.10 -7.43 -4.96
C LYS A 180 -27.16 -7.70 -3.92
N GLU A 181 -27.75 -8.90 -3.92
CA GLU A 181 -28.80 -9.27 -2.97
C GLU A 181 -28.29 -9.25 -1.52
N SER A 182 -27.05 -9.68 -1.28
CA SER A 182 -26.44 -9.64 0.05
C SER A 182 -26.26 -8.19 0.54
N VAL A 183 -25.80 -7.27 -0.34
CA VAL A 183 -25.65 -5.84 -0.03
C VAL A 183 -26.99 -5.19 0.21
N VAL A 184 -28.01 -5.47 -0.60
CA VAL A 184 -29.38 -4.96 -0.40
C VAL A 184 -29.94 -5.42 0.95
N SER A 185 -29.73 -6.68 1.32
CA SER A 185 -30.12 -7.20 2.63
C SER A 185 -29.41 -6.45 3.77
N LEU A 186 -28.12 -6.16 3.63
CA LEU A 186 -27.37 -5.39 4.63
C LEU A 186 -27.88 -3.96 4.76
N ILE A 187 -28.14 -3.26 3.65
CA ILE A 187 -28.66 -1.89 3.65
C ILE A 187 -30.01 -1.80 4.41
N THR A 188 -30.84 -2.82 4.29
CA THR A 188 -32.14 -2.85 4.99
C THR A 188 -32.03 -3.11 6.50
N GLN A 189 -30.93 -3.71 6.96
CA GLN A 189 -30.72 -4.13 8.34
C GLN A 189 -29.79 -3.20 9.12
N ILE A 190 -28.91 -2.48 8.42
CA ILE A 190 -27.92 -1.59 8.99
C ILE A 190 -28.16 -0.19 8.40
N ASP A 191 -28.14 0.84 9.21
CA ASP A 191 -28.26 2.22 8.73
C ASP A 191 -26.94 2.69 8.04
N CYS A 192 -26.55 1.96 7.00
CA CYS A 192 -25.38 2.25 6.17
C CYS A 192 -25.74 1.98 4.71
N PHE A 193 -25.69 3.03 3.89
CA PHE A 193 -26.08 2.97 2.48
C PHE A 193 -24.90 2.82 1.52
N LYS A 194 -23.67 2.89 2.03
CA LYS A 194 -22.43 2.82 1.24
C LYS A 194 -21.68 1.57 1.59
N ILE A 195 -21.98 0.51 0.85
CA ILE A 195 -21.46 -0.83 1.09
C ILE A 195 -20.89 -1.39 -0.20
N HIS A 196 -19.72 -2.05 -0.09
CA HIS A 196 -19.18 -2.88 -1.15
C HIS A 196 -19.09 -4.32 -0.66
N ALA A 197 -19.26 -5.27 -1.57
CA ALA A 197 -19.05 -6.70 -1.33
C ALA A 197 -18.10 -7.23 -2.38
N LEU A 198 -16.93 -7.70 -1.95
CA LEU A 198 -15.87 -8.25 -2.77
C LEU A 198 -15.78 -9.75 -2.50
N LEU A 199 -15.74 -10.54 -3.56
CA LEU A 199 -15.50 -11.99 -3.50
C LEU A 199 -14.08 -12.29 -3.98
N ALA A 200 -13.29 -12.94 -3.14
CA ALA A 200 -11.92 -13.33 -3.43
C ALA A 200 -11.76 -14.85 -3.32
N VAL A 201 -11.00 -15.44 -4.23
CA VAL A 201 -10.64 -16.86 -4.24
C VAL A 201 -9.15 -16.97 -4.10
N LYS A 202 -8.68 -17.56 -2.99
CA LYS A 202 -7.27 -17.45 -2.62
C LYS A 202 -6.90 -15.96 -2.58
N ASN A 203 -5.85 -15.58 -3.28
CA ASN A 203 -5.40 -14.19 -3.37
C ASN A 203 -5.78 -13.55 -4.71
N LYS A 204 -6.85 -14.03 -5.36
CA LYS A 204 -7.33 -13.55 -6.65
C LYS A 204 -8.70 -12.90 -6.53
N PHE A 205 -8.86 -11.79 -7.21
CA PHE A 205 -10.11 -11.07 -7.31
C PHE A 205 -11.08 -11.87 -8.19
N LEU A 206 -12.30 -12.08 -7.72
CA LEU A 206 -13.35 -12.73 -8.50
C LEU A 206 -14.37 -11.72 -9.01
N SER A 207 -15.08 -11.06 -8.11
CA SER A 207 -16.11 -10.06 -8.43
C SER A 207 -16.29 -9.07 -7.30
N LEU A 208 -16.78 -7.88 -7.63
CA LEU A 208 -17.10 -6.81 -6.71
C LEU A 208 -18.48 -6.25 -7.04
N TYR A 209 -19.28 -6.00 -6.04
CA TYR A 209 -20.51 -5.20 -6.14
C TYR A 209 -20.45 -4.01 -5.20
N SER A 210 -20.84 -2.85 -5.70
CA SER A 210 -20.90 -1.59 -4.94
C SER A 210 -22.31 -1.04 -4.94
N SER A 211 -22.80 -0.57 -3.79
CA SER A 211 -24.09 0.11 -3.72
C SER A 211 -24.05 1.45 -4.46
N GLU A 212 -25.20 1.94 -4.94
CA GLU A 212 -25.29 3.15 -5.79
C GLU A 212 -24.68 4.42 -5.16
N LEU A 213 -24.70 4.53 -3.84
CA LEU A 213 -24.16 5.67 -3.10
C LEU A 213 -22.69 5.51 -2.70
N ALA A 214 -22.13 4.31 -2.84
CA ALA A 214 -20.74 4.05 -2.52
C ALA A 214 -19.82 4.60 -3.61
N LYS A 215 -18.72 5.23 -3.20
CA LYS A 215 -17.65 5.63 -4.14
C LYS A 215 -16.85 4.39 -4.55
N GLU A 216 -16.29 4.41 -5.75
CA GLU A 216 -15.41 3.34 -6.22
C GLU A 216 -14.24 3.07 -5.26
N LEU A 217 -13.90 1.79 -5.10
CA LEU A 217 -12.69 1.37 -4.41
C LEU A 217 -11.49 1.50 -5.35
N SER A 218 -10.39 1.98 -4.84
CA SER A 218 -9.15 2.01 -5.62
C SER A 218 -8.53 0.61 -5.74
N PRO A 219 -7.73 0.34 -6.77
CA PRO A 219 -6.94 -0.89 -6.85
C PRO A 219 -6.05 -1.11 -5.62
N THR A 220 -5.54 -0.04 -5.01
CA THR A 220 -4.78 -0.05 -3.76
C THR A 220 -5.62 -0.60 -2.60
N ASP A 221 -6.88 -0.17 -2.48
CA ASP A 221 -7.79 -0.63 -1.43
C ASP A 221 -8.17 -2.11 -1.60
N ILE A 222 -8.37 -2.54 -2.85
CA ILE A 222 -8.65 -3.94 -3.18
C ILE A 222 -7.44 -4.82 -2.80
N LEU A 223 -6.24 -4.45 -3.24
CA LEU A 223 -5.02 -5.22 -2.94
C LEU A 223 -4.76 -5.29 -1.43
N PHE A 224 -4.89 -4.16 -0.72
CA PHE A 224 -4.79 -4.13 0.74
C PHE A 224 -5.80 -5.07 1.41
N SER A 225 -7.05 -5.06 0.97
CA SER A 225 -8.09 -5.90 1.56
C SER A 225 -7.86 -7.40 1.33
N MET A 226 -7.24 -7.77 0.20
CA MET A 226 -6.84 -9.16 -0.08
C MET A 226 -5.70 -9.61 0.85
N ILE A 227 -4.70 -8.75 1.09
CA ILE A 227 -3.62 -9.01 2.06
C ILE A 227 -4.20 -9.11 3.49
N LEU A 228 -5.15 -8.24 3.84
CA LEU A 228 -5.82 -8.28 5.13
C LEU A 228 -6.63 -9.58 5.32
N ALA A 229 -7.28 -10.06 4.26
CA ALA A 229 -8.02 -11.32 4.30
C ALA A 229 -7.10 -12.54 4.48
N ASP A 230 -5.96 -12.56 3.79
CA ASP A 230 -4.94 -13.61 3.98
C ASP A 230 -4.38 -13.60 5.42
N SER A 231 -4.06 -12.41 5.94
CA SER A 231 -3.60 -12.25 7.33
C SER A 231 -4.63 -12.75 8.34
N ALA A 232 -5.91 -12.45 8.14
CA ALA A 232 -6.98 -12.85 9.04
C ALA A 232 -7.20 -14.37 9.05
N THR A 233 -7.13 -15.01 7.88
CA THR A 233 -7.34 -16.46 7.74
C THR A 233 -6.19 -17.29 8.27
N LYS A 234 -4.93 -16.86 8.07
CA LYS A 234 -3.74 -17.55 8.59
C LYS A 234 -3.71 -17.58 10.12
N ASN A 235 -4.01 -16.46 10.77
CA ASN A 235 -4.00 -16.36 12.22
C ASN A 235 -5.10 -17.20 12.90
N SER A 236 -6.15 -17.60 12.17
CA SER A 236 -7.21 -18.48 12.69
C SER A 236 -6.89 -19.97 12.56
N SER A 237 -5.94 -20.36 11.71
CA SER A 237 -5.56 -21.77 11.49
C SER A 237 -4.80 -22.36 12.70
N ASP A 238 -4.19 -21.52 13.53
CA ASP A 238 -3.44 -21.93 14.72
C ASP A 238 -4.35 -22.26 15.94
N GLY A 239 -5.65 -22.01 15.86
CA GLY A 239 -6.59 -22.31 16.93
C GLY A 239 -7.87 -22.92 16.38
N ASN A 240 -8.13 -24.20 16.70
CA ASN A 240 -9.34 -25.01 16.47
C ASN A 240 -10.66 -24.22 16.33
N LEU A 241 -10.87 -23.47 15.26
CA LEU A 241 -12.09 -22.73 14.99
C LEU A 241 -12.86 -23.40 13.86
N ASN A 242 -14.08 -23.86 14.17
CA ASN A 242 -15.08 -24.27 13.18
C ASN A 242 -15.25 -23.13 12.16
N THR A 243 -14.78 -23.32 10.94
CA THR A 243 -14.72 -22.34 9.85
C THR A 243 -16.08 -21.75 9.45
N SER A 244 -17.18 -22.38 9.82
CA SER A 244 -18.52 -22.01 9.36
C SER A 244 -19.16 -20.75 10.00
N ASN A 245 -18.54 -20.16 11.04
CA ASN A 245 -19.09 -18.98 11.72
C ASN A 245 -18.03 -17.92 12.10
N SER A 246 -16.80 -18.02 11.61
CA SER A 246 -15.76 -17.04 11.91
C SER A 246 -15.97 -15.77 11.07
N ILE A 247 -15.92 -14.62 11.74
CA ILE A 247 -15.94 -13.30 11.10
C ILE A 247 -14.81 -12.46 11.68
N PHE A 248 -13.99 -11.89 10.80
CA PHE A 248 -12.93 -10.95 11.17
C PHE A 248 -13.39 -9.54 10.84
N SER A 249 -13.25 -8.64 11.78
CA SER A 249 -13.76 -7.28 11.64
C SER A 249 -12.68 -6.28 12.00
N TYR A 250 -12.35 -5.42 11.08
CA TYR A 250 -11.29 -4.42 11.20
C TYR A 250 -11.80 -3.04 10.83
N GLN A 251 -11.28 -2.05 11.50
CA GLN A 251 -11.48 -0.67 11.14
C GLN A 251 -10.22 -0.14 10.47
N VAL A 252 -10.37 0.38 9.26
CA VAL A 252 -9.28 0.84 8.42
C VAL A 252 -9.60 2.17 7.74
N LEU A 253 -8.58 2.80 7.21
CA LEU A 253 -8.65 4.08 6.48
C LEU A 253 -8.25 3.84 5.02
N LEU A 254 -9.23 3.65 4.14
CA LEU A 254 -9.00 3.38 2.72
C LEU A 254 -8.48 4.62 1.98
N SER A 255 -7.76 4.38 0.90
CA SER A 255 -7.17 5.44 0.06
C SER A 255 -8.21 6.19 -0.76
N GLY A 256 -9.25 5.49 -1.24
CA GLY A 256 -10.28 6.05 -2.12
C GLY A 256 -9.83 6.15 -3.59
N PRO A 257 -10.71 6.60 -4.49
CA PRO A 257 -10.50 6.53 -5.95
C PRO A 257 -9.51 7.56 -6.51
N GLU A 258 -9.07 8.54 -5.73
CA GLU A 258 -8.16 9.56 -6.20
C GLU A 258 -6.68 9.13 -6.07
N SER A 259 -5.81 9.71 -6.89
CA SER A 259 -4.38 9.44 -6.88
C SER A 259 -3.67 9.76 -5.56
N SER A 260 -4.23 10.71 -4.80
CA SER A 260 -3.76 11.06 -3.46
C SER A 260 -4.61 10.38 -2.41
N PRO A 261 -4.01 9.57 -1.50
CA PRO A 261 -4.75 8.88 -0.44
C PRO A 261 -5.53 9.86 0.45
N LYS A 262 -6.78 9.50 0.80
CA LYS A 262 -7.67 10.36 1.57
C LYS A 262 -8.04 9.87 2.97
N CYS A 263 -7.58 8.70 3.37
CA CYS A 263 -7.84 8.08 4.67
C CYS A 263 -9.35 8.01 5.00
N LEU A 264 -10.12 7.34 4.12
CA LEU A 264 -11.56 7.18 4.26
C LEU A 264 -11.91 6.07 5.27
N PRO A 265 -12.66 6.34 6.34
CA PRO A 265 -12.92 5.35 7.38
C PRO A 265 -13.92 4.29 6.92
N HIS A 266 -13.51 3.02 7.01
CA HIS A 266 -14.34 1.86 6.69
C HIS A 266 -14.25 0.79 7.77
N ALA A 267 -15.36 0.11 8.00
CA ALA A 267 -15.39 -1.18 8.68
C ALA A 267 -15.27 -2.28 7.62
N ILE A 268 -14.22 -3.09 7.70
CA ILE A 268 -14.04 -4.25 6.84
C ILE A 268 -14.42 -5.50 7.63
N HIS A 269 -15.33 -6.28 7.06
CA HIS A 269 -15.70 -7.59 7.59
C HIS A 269 -15.31 -8.68 6.59
N ILE A 270 -14.49 -9.61 7.02
CA ILE A 270 -14.03 -10.75 6.24
C ILE A 270 -14.74 -12.00 6.77
N VAL A 271 -15.48 -12.66 5.91
CA VAL A 271 -16.20 -13.90 6.22
C VAL A 271 -15.68 -14.99 5.30
N PRO A 272 -14.97 -15.99 5.82
CA PRO A 272 -14.62 -17.18 5.06
C PRO A 272 -15.89 -17.96 4.70
N ILE A 273 -16.13 -18.19 3.41
CA ILE A 273 -17.21 -19.06 2.91
C ILE A 273 -16.71 -20.51 2.88
N ASP A 274 -15.42 -20.68 2.54
CA ASP A 274 -14.71 -21.94 2.46
C ASP A 274 -13.22 -21.69 2.73
N GLU A 275 -12.38 -22.72 2.78
CA GLU A 275 -10.93 -22.62 3.02
C GLU A 275 -10.21 -21.64 2.07
N GLU A 276 -10.68 -21.53 0.83
CA GLU A 276 -10.06 -20.72 -0.22
C GLU A 276 -10.92 -19.55 -0.71
N LEU A 277 -12.17 -19.44 -0.22
CA LEU A 277 -13.15 -18.47 -0.71
C LEU A 277 -13.57 -17.53 0.42
N ASN A 278 -13.26 -16.24 0.25
CA ASN A 278 -13.58 -15.20 1.22
C ASN A 278 -14.50 -14.15 0.61
N ILE A 279 -15.53 -13.74 1.38
CA ILE A 279 -16.29 -12.54 1.08
C ILE A 279 -15.86 -11.41 2.01
N ILE A 280 -15.63 -10.23 1.43
CA ILE A 280 -15.17 -9.05 2.14
C ILE A 280 -16.20 -7.95 1.97
N PHE A 281 -16.81 -7.54 3.07
CA PHE A 281 -17.74 -6.41 3.08
C PHE A 281 -17.02 -5.15 3.58
N PHE A 282 -17.21 -4.05 2.86
CA PHE A 282 -16.72 -2.73 3.22
C PHE A 282 -17.91 -1.85 3.55
N LEU A 283 -17.98 -1.35 4.75
CA LEU A 283 -19.01 -0.43 5.22
C LEU A 283 -18.35 0.93 5.48
N GLU A 284 -18.75 1.97 4.73
CA GLU A 284 -18.26 3.32 5.01
C GLU A 284 -18.81 3.79 6.36
N ILE A 285 -17.92 4.19 7.26
CA ILE A 285 -18.27 4.68 8.59
C ILE A 285 -17.91 6.15 8.73
N GLY A 286 -18.72 6.91 9.49
CA GLY A 286 -18.46 8.31 9.72
C GLY A 286 -18.68 9.20 8.50
N ASN A 287 -17.92 10.30 8.43
CA ASN A 287 -18.02 11.30 7.36
C ASN A 287 -16.72 11.33 6.55
N SER A 288 -16.71 10.68 5.40
CA SER A 288 -15.55 10.61 4.51
C SER A 288 -15.04 11.97 4.05
N ALA A 289 -15.91 12.96 3.84
CA ALA A 289 -15.49 14.30 3.44
C ALA A 289 -14.71 15.00 4.57
N LEU A 290 -15.17 14.85 5.80
CA LEU A 290 -14.49 15.38 6.98
C LEU A 290 -13.14 14.67 7.21
N SER A 291 -13.12 13.34 7.15
CA SER A 291 -11.89 12.56 7.31
C SER A 291 -10.83 12.91 6.26
N SER A 292 -11.25 13.06 5.00
CA SER A 292 -10.38 13.53 3.91
C SER A 292 -9.82 14.93 4.18
N SER A 293 -10.66 15.88 4.63
CA SER A 293 -10.21 17.24 4.94
C SER A 293 -9.27 17.29 6.15
N LEU A 294 -9.50 16.43 7.14
CA LEU A 294 -8.59 16.27 8.28
C LEU A 294 -7.24 15.75 7.80
N TYR A 295 -7.21 14.71 6.98
CA TYR A 295 -5.98 14.16 6.44
C TYR A 295 -5.19 15.18 5.60
N GLU A 296 -5.88 15.94 4.73
CA GLU A 296 -5.26 17.08 4.01
C GLU A 296 -4.64 18.10 4.98
N THR A 297 -5.33 18.39 6.08
CA THR A 297 -4.82 19.34 7.09
C THR A 297 -3.55 18.82 7.77
N PHE A 298 -3.50 17.52 8.11
CA PHE A 298 -2.26 16.89 8.63
C PHE A 298 -1.11 16.99 7.63
N CYS A 299 -1.35 16.68 6.35
CA CYS A 299 -0.33 16.75 5.31
C CYS A 299 0.22 18.18 5.16
N HIS A 300 -0.64 19.18 5.08
CA HIS A 300 -0.20 20.58 4.93
C HIS A 300 0.48 21.12 6.18
N LEU A 301 0.02 20.72 7.38
CA LEU A 301 0.71 21.07 8.61
C LEU A 301 2.12 20.48 8.66
N HIS A 302 2.26 19.22 8.28
CA HIS A 302 3.57 18.57 8.20
C HIS A 302 4.50 19.25 7.18
N ILE A 303 3.98 19.62 6.00
CA ILE A 303 4.74 20.39 5.00
C ILE A 303 5.22 21.73 5.60
N MET A 304 4.37 22.45 6.33
CA MET A 304 4.74 23.69 7.00
C MET A 304 5.87 23.47 8.00
N GLN A 305 5.80 22.40 8.80
CA GLN A 305 6.86 22.04 9.75
C GLN A 305 8.18 21.73 9.03
N GLN A 306 8.14 20.97 7.93
CA GLN A 306 9.33 20.66 7.13
C GLN A 306 9.97 21.93 6.55
N ILE A 307 9.18 22.85 5.98
CA ILE A 307 9.65 24.14 5.44
C ILE A 307 10.36 24.94 6.54
N THR A 308 9.79 24.96 7.74
CA THR A 308 10.39 25.69 8.87
C THR A 308 11.71 25.06 9.31
N VAL A 309 11.76 23.74 9.42
CA VAL A 309 12.97 23.00 9.79
C VAL A 309 14.08 23.18 8.74
N GLN A 310 13.74 23.13 7.45
CA GLN A 310 14.68 23.30 6.33
C GLN A 310 15.03 24.78 6.05
N ARG A 311 14.32 25.73 6.69
CA ARG A 311 14.44 27.17 6.46
C ARG A 311 14.24 27.60 5.01
N ASP A 312 13.46 26.84 4.22
CA ASP A 312 13.10 27.21 2.85
C ASP A 312 11.85 28.10 2.82
N PHE A 313 12.02 29.34 3.27
CA PHE A 313 10.91 30.28 3.38
C PHE A 313 10.37 30.77 2.03
N SER A 314 11.00 30.44 0.91
CA SER A 314 10.54 30.82 -0.43
C SER A 314 9.18 30.19 -0.77
N VAL A 315 8.93 28.96 -0.27
CA VAL A 315 7.69 28.21 -0.49
C VAL A 315 6.69 28.29 0.68
N MET A 316 7.03 29.04 1.74
CA MET A 316 6.21 29.14 2.96
C MET A 316 4.80 29.72 2.69
N ARG A 317 4.71 30.77 1.87
CA ARG A 317 3.42 31.44 1.60
C ARG A 317 2.41 30.51 0.89
N PRO A 318 2.72 29.84 -0.24
CA PRO A 318 1.79 28.92 -0.85
C PRO A 318 1.45 27.72 0.05
N ALA A 319 2.39 27.20 0.85
CA ALA A 319 2.14 26.13 1.81
C ALA A 319 1.15 26.58 2.90
N TYR A 320 1.31 27.78 3.43
CA TYR A 320 0.38 28.38 4.40
C TYR A 320 -1.04 28.55 3.81
N GLU A 321 -1.16 29.07 2.58
CA GLU A 321 -2.45 29.24 1.91
C GLU A 321 -3.17 27.88 1.73
N ASN A 322 -2.45 26.83 1.38
CA ASN A 322 -2.98 25.47 1.29
C ASN A 322 -3.45 24.95 2.65
N LEU A 323 -2.69 25.17 3.72
CA LEU A 323 -3.08 24.80 5.09
C LEU A 323 -4.35 25.55 5.50
N GLU A 324 -4.44 26.85 5.23
CA GLU A 324 -5.62 27.66 5.54
C GLU A 324 -6.86 27.15 4.81
N LEU A 325 -6.74 26.78 3.53
CA LEU A 325 -7.83 26.19 2.76
C LEU A 325 -8.27 24.83 3.33
N ALA A 326 -7.33 23.97 3.74
CA ALA A 326 -7.62 22.67 4.34
C ALA A 326 -8.37 22.83 5.67
N VAL A 327 -7.90 23.72 6.57
CA VAL A 327 -8.58 24.01 7.83
C VAL A 327 -9.98 24.60 7.61
N LYS A 328 -10.16 25.45 6.59
CA LYS A 328 -11.48 25.96 6.22
C LYS A 328 -12.43 24.83 5.81
N LYS A 329 -11.97 23.85 5.01
CA LYS A 329 -12.79 22.68 4.63
C LYS A 329 -13.22 21.87 5.87
N VAL A 330 -12.31 21.66 6.83
CA VAL A 330 -12.63 21.01 8.11
C VAL A 330 -13.72 21.77 8.86
N ASN A 331 -13.55 23.09 9.03
CA ASN A 331 -14.52 23.93 9.72
C ASN A 331 -15.89 23.91 9.04
N ASP A 332 -15.95 23.98 7.71
CA ASP A 332 -17.20 23.95 6.94
C ASP A 332 -17.90 22.57 7.06
N SER A 333 -17.13 21.49 7.10
CA SER A 333 -17.67 20.13 7.28
C SER A 333 -18.24 19.89 8.69
N LEU A 334 -17.71 20.58 9.70
CA LEU A 334 -18.12 20.43 11.10
C LEU A 334 -19.31 21.32 11.50
N LYS A 335 -19.62 22.39 10.76
CA LYS A 335 -20.74 23.30 11.07
C LYS A 335 -22.11 22.63 11.24
N LYS A 336 -22.29 21.45 10.63
CA LYS A 336 -23.55 20.68 10.66
C LYS A 336 -23.52 19.51 11.66
N ASN A 337 -22.45 19.36 12.42
CA ASN A 337 -22.33 18.24 13.36
C ASN A 337 -23.11 18.52 14.63
N LYS A 338 -23.82 17.50 15.16
CA LYS A 338 -24.64 17.59 16.37
C LYS A 338 -24.01 16.89 17.58
N ASN A 339 -22.81 16.35 17.45
CA ASN A 339 -22.13 15.62 18.53
C ASN A 339 -21.41 16.61 19.46
N ALA A 340 -21.79 16.64 20.73
CA ALA A 340 -21.24 17.58 21.73
C ALA A 340 -19.70 17.40 21.93
N ALA A 341 -19.18 16.18 21.87
CA ALA A 341 -17.74 15.93 22.01
C ALA A 341 -16.94 16.47 20.80
N ILE A 342 -17.46 16.27 19.60
CA ILE A 342 -16.87 16.81 18.37
C ILE A 342 -16.94 18.35 18.37
N ASP A 343 -18.06 18.93 18.80
CA ASP A 343 -18.22 20.39 18.91
C ASP A 343 -17.24 21.02 19.91
N ALA A 344 -16.99 20.37 21.03
CA ALA A 344 -16.04 20.86 22.03
C ALA A 344 -14.60 20.84 21.47
N CYS A 345 -14.21 19.73 20.85
CA CYS A 345 -12.90 19.58 20.21
C CYS A 345 -12.73 20.60 19.05
N HIS A 346 -13.76 20.78 18.23
CA HIS A 346 -13.76 21.77 17.13
C HIS A 346 -13.57 23.20 17.63
N LYS A 347 -14.26 23.61 18.70
CA LYS A 347 -14.07 24.95 19.30
C LYS A 347 -12.66 25.20 19.78
N ASN A 348 -12.01 24.16 20.37
CA ASN A 348 -10.62 24.26 20.79
C ASN A 348 -9.68 24.37 19.57
N LEU A 349 -9.92 23.53 18.56
CA LEU A 349 -9.17 23.55 17.30
C LEU A 349 -9.20 24.94 16.65
N VAL A 350 -10.40 25.57 16.54
CA VAL A 350 -10.56 26.91 15.95
C VAL A 350 -9.78 27.95 16.75
N LYS A 351 -9.85 27.94 18.08
CA LYS A 351 -9.11 28.88 18.92
C LYS A 351 -7.60 28.78 18.72
N LYS A 352 -7.08 27.54 18.67
CA LYS A 352 -5.64 27.31 18.45
C LYS A 352 -5.23 27.71 17.02
N TRP A 353 -6.09 27.41 16.03
CA TRP A 353 -5.88 27.87 14.65
C TRP A 353 -5.80 29.39 14.55
N ASP A 354 -6.73 30.12 15.13
CA ASP A 354 -6.74 31.60 15.09
C ASP A 354 -5.46 32.20 15.72
N SER A 355 -4.96 31.58 16.79
CA SER A 355 -3.72 31.99 17.44
C SER A 355 -2.50 31.70 16.55
N MET A 356 -2.44 30.51 15.97
CA MET A 356 -1.37 30.08 15.05
C MET A 356 -1.38 30.92 13.77
N LYS A 357 -2.56 31.16 13.19
CA LYS A 357 -2.77 32.00 12.00
C LYS A 357 -2.20 33.41 12.18
N LYS A 358 -2.43 34.04 13.34
CA LYS A 358 -1.88 35.37 13.65
C LYS A 358 -0.35 35.35 13.59
N LYS A 359 0.28 34.32 14.13
CA LYS A 359 1.74 34.18 14.17
C LYS A 359 2.37 33.91 12.80
N TYR A 360 1.77 33.03 12.00
CA TYR A 360 2.20 32.83 10.61
C TYR A 360 2.02 34.10 9.77
N THR A 361 0.92 34.83 9.93
CA THR A 361 0.68 36.09 9.23
C THR A 361 1.67 37.17 9.65
N GLU A 362 2.04 37.24 10.93
CA GLU A 362 3.09 38.13 11.46
C GLU A 362 4.44 37.81 10.83
N PHE A 363 4.82 36.53 10.78
CA PHE A 363 6.05 36.07 10.13
C PHE A 363 6.08 36.42 8.63
N LEU A 364 5.01 36.12 7.89
CA LEU A 364 4.90 36.37 6.46
C LEU A 364 4.96 37.87 6.08
N LYS A 365 4.63 38.78 7.03
CA LYS A 365 4.71 40.23 6.84
C LYS A 365 6.07 40.80 7.21
N ASN A 366 6.64 40.37 8.32
CA ASN A 366 7.78 41.03 8.95
C ASN A 366 9.05 40.17 9.01
N SER A 367 8.97 38.89 8.55
CA SER A 367 10.05 37.90 8.67
C SER A 367 10.56 37.72 10.11
N ALA A 368 9.68 37.89 11.11
CA ALA A 368 10.03 37.81 12.52
C ALA A 368 10.19 36.35 12.96
N GLU A 369 11.41 35.86 13.12
CA GLU A 369 11.72 34.47 13.51
C GLU A 369 11.05 34.08 14.84
N GLU A 370 10.91 35.00 15.79
CA GLU A 370 10.23 34.76 17.05
C GLU A 370 8.73 34.42 16.85
N ALA A 371 8.08 35.04 15.86
CA ALA A 371 6.70 34.72 15.53
C ALA A 371 6.56 33.31 14.97
N LEU A 372 7.56 32.88 14.17
CA LEU A 372 7.60 31.52 13.62
C LEU A 372 7.79 30.46 14.72
N LEU A 373 8.72 30.65 15.63
CA LEU A 373 8.94 29.74 16.78
C LEU A 373 7.70 29.62 17.66
N ARG A 374 6.99 30.74 17.89
CA ARG A 374 5.72 30.72 18.61
C ARG A 374 4.61 30.00 17.81
N ALA A 375 4.59 30.11 16.47
CA ALA A 375 3.65 29.39 15.63
C ALA A 375 3.90 27.85 15.71
N GLU A 376 5.15 27.41 15.72
CA GLU A 376 5.52 26.00 15.88
C GLU A 376 5.09 25.43 17.23
N THR A 377 5.30 26.17 18.32
CA THR A 377 4.84 25.74 19.65
C THR A 377 3.31 25.58 19.69
N LEU A 378 2.58 26.48 19.01
CA LEU A 378 1.13 26.40 18.90
C LEU A 378 0.68 25.25 17.99
N ALA A 379 1.47 24.91 16.96
CA ALA A 379 1.20 23.83 16.02
C ALA A 379 1.17 22.46 16.71
N LEU A 380 1.98 22.22 17.74
CA LEU A 380 1.93 20.98 18.53
C LEU A 380 0.57 20.80 19.21
N GLY A 381 0.05 21.84 19.85
CA GLY A 381 -1.25 21.78 20.47
C GLY A 381 -2.41 21.68 19.46
N PHE A 382 -2.26 22.29 18.28
CA PHE A 382 -3.22 22.15 17.18
C PHE A 382 -3.22 20.73 16.61
N LEU A 383 -2.05 20.11 16.49
CA LEU A 383 -1.88 18.72 16.04
C LEU A 383 -2.60 17.73 16.98
N GLU A 384 -2.51 17.93 18.29
CA GLU A 384 -3.20 17.06 19.26
C GLU A 384 -4.74 17.18 19.16
N ASP A 385 -5.28 18.38 18.94
CA ASP A 385 -6.72 18.55 18.71
C ASP A 385 -7.15 17.92 17.37
N LEU A 386 -6.30 17.97 16.32
CA LEU A 386 -6.54 17.26 15.05
C LEU A 386 -6.59 15.75 15.24
N LYS A 387 -5.65 15.16 16.00
CA LYS A 387 -5.62 13.73 16.31
C LYS A 387 -6.88 13.32 17.06
N GLN A 388 -7.25 14.07 18.10
CA GLN A 388 -8.49 13.81 18.85
C GLN A 388 -9.72 13.88 17.96
N LEU A 389 -9.81 14.88 17.08
CA LEU A 389 -10.91 15.04 16.15
C LEU A 389 -10.97 13.91 15.12
N LEU A 390 -9.83 13.51 14.58
CA LEU A 390 -9.73 12.36 13.68
C LEU A 390 -10.23 11.09 14.38
N HIS A 391 -9.77 10.84 15.60
CA HIS A 391 -10.20 9.69 16.39
C HIS A 391 -11.72 9.69 16.64
N LEU A 392 -12.29 10.81 17.06
CA LEU A 392 -13.73 10.93 17.30
C LEU A 392 -14.60 10.75 16.05
N THR A 393 -14.04 11.01 14.88
CA THR A 393 -14.78 10.97 13.59
C THR A 393 -14.56 9.70 12.79
N THR A 394 -13.48 8.96 13.04
CA THR A 394 -13.12 7.75 12.29
C THR A 394 -13.32 6.46 13.08
N VAL A 395 -13.27 6.51 14.41
CA VAL A 395 -13.40 5.32 15.26
C VAL A 395 -14.85 5.10 15.68
N ASN A 396 -15.44 3.99 15.27
CA ASN A 396 -16.78 3.57 15.67
C ASN A 396 -16.85 2.06 15.97
N GLU A 397 -16.39 1.67 17.15
CA GLU A 397 -16.45 0.27 17.59
C GLU A 397 -17.88 -0.27 17.70
N GLY A 398 -18.86 0.61 17.92
CA GLY A 398 -20.26 0.21 17.99
C GLY A 398 -20.74 -0.39 16.68
N ILE A 399 -20.42 0.22 15.54
CA ILE A 399 -20.80 -0.29 14.21
C ILE A 399 -20.10 -1.64 13.94
N LEU A 400 -18.81 -1.79 14.26
CA LEU A 400 -18.10 -3.04 14.09
C LEU A 400 -18.78 -4.21 14.82
N LYS A 401 -19.27 -3.99 16.03
CA LYS A 401 -19.91 -5.02 16.86
C LYS A 401 -21.35 -5.29 16.40
N SER A 402 -22.12 -4.22 16.15
CA SER A 402 -23.54 -4.35 15.79
C SER A 402 -23.78 -4.93 14.40
N SER A 403 -22.90 -4.66 13.43
CA SER A 403 -23.01 -5.14 12.05
C SER A 403 -22.63 -6.63 11.87
N ARG A 404 -21.85 -7.23 12.80
CA ARG A 404 -21.32 -8.60 12.64
C ARG A 404 -22.39 -9.64 12.34
N LYS A 405 -23.51 -9.63 13.08
CA LYS A 405 -24.58 -10.60 12.91
C LYS A 405 -25.21 -10.50 11.51
N ASN A 406 -25.51 -9.29 11.09
CA ASN A 406 -26.13 -9.02 9.79
C ASN A 406 -25.20 -9.37 8.63
N VAL A 407 -23.89 -9.12 8.78
CA VAL A 407 -22.87 -9.49 7.80
C VAL A 407 -22.76 -11.01 7.66
N ILE A 408 -22.83 -11.77 8.76
CA ILE A 408 -22.84 -13.24 8.69
C ILE A 408 -24.08 -13.75 7.94
N GLU A 409 -25.25 -13.16 8.19
CA GLU A 409 -26.48 -13.52 7.49
C GLU A 409 -26.40 -13.21 5.99
N ALA A 410 -25.85 -12.03 5.63
CA ALA A 410 -25.62 -11.67 4.23
C ALA A 410 -24.59 -12.58 3.53
N ALA A 411 -23.52 -12.98 4.24
CA ALA A 411 -22.53 -13.92 3.70
C ALA A 411 -23.13 -15.31 3.47
N LYS A 412 -24.04 -15.77 4.32
CA LYS A 412 -24.75 -17.04 4.12
C LYS A 412 -25.57 -17.04 2.84
N LEU A 413 -26.28 -15.95 2.51
CA LEU A 413 -27.02 -15.83 1.25
C LEU A 413 -26.09 -16.00 0.03
N VAL A 414 -24.90 -15.41 0.06
CA VAL A 414 -23.91 -15.60 -1.00
C VAL A 414 -23.40 -17.03 -1.04
N SER A 415 -23.07 -17.62 0.12
CA SER A 415 -22.59 -19.00 0.21
C SER A 415 -23.58 -20.01 -0.36
N GLU A 416 -24.87 -19.88 -0.05
CA GLU A 416 -25.92 -20.74 -0.56
C GLU A 416 -26.04 -20.69 -2.08
N LYS A 417 -25.98 -19.48 -2.66
CA LYS A 417 -26.03 -19.28 -4.12
C LYS A 417 -24.79 -19.77 -4.84
N LEU A 418 -23.62 -19.66 -4.22
CA LEU A 418 -22.36 -20.10 -4.79
C LEU A 418 -22.11 -21.62 -4.61
N ASN A 419 -22.89 -22.30 -3.82
CA ASN A 419 -22.65 -23.72 -3.46
C ASN A 419 -22.49 -24.65 -4.67
N SER A 420 -23.19 -24.39 -5.76
CA SER A 420 -23.12 -25.19 -6.99
C SER A 420 -21.87 -24.90 -7.85
N ILE A 421 -21.22 -23.74 -7.68
CA ILE A 421 -20.13 -23.31 -8.54
C ILE A 421 -18.81 -23.14 -7.80
N LYS A 422 -18.80 -23.23 -6.46
CA LYS A 422 -17.60 -22.95 -5.64
C LYS A 422 -16.39 -23.81 -6.04
N ASP A 423 -16.56 -25.09 -6.28
CA ASP A 423 -15.47 -26.00 -6.65
C ASP A 423 -14.92 -25.68 -8.04
N PHE A 424 -15.81 -25.34 -8.99
CA PHE A 424 -15.39 -24.86 -10.31
C PHE A 424 -14.56 -23.58 -10.21
N VAL A 425 -14.99 -22.63 -9.40
CA VAL A 425 -14.29 -21.34 -9.21
C VAL A 425 -12.90 -21.56 -8.58
N LYS A 426 -12.75 -22.46 -7.61
CA LYS A 426 -11.45 -22.83 -7.03
C LYS A 426 -10.51 -23.43 -8.06
N VAL A 427 -10.97 -24.40 -8.85
CA VAL A 427 -10.17 -25.01 -9.92
C VAL A 427 -9.80 -23.98 -10.98
N LYS A 428 -10.74 -23.11 -11.35
CA LYS A 428 -10.49 -22.02 -12.30
C LYS A 428 -9.44 -21.03 -11.78
N ALA A 429 -9.46 -20.68 -10.50
CA ALA A 429 -8.46 -19.82 -9.88
C ALA A 429 -7.04 -20.42 -9.91
N MET A 430 -6.92 -21.75 -9.79
CA MET A 430 -5.62 -22.44 -9.92
C MET A 430 -5.08 -22.43 -11.34
N LYS A 431 -5.96 -22.50 -12.35
CA LYS A 431 -5.62 -22.57 -13.78
C LYS A 431 -6.31 -21.44 -14.55
N ASN A 432 -6.15 -20.22 -14.06
CA ASN A 432 -6.83 -19.05 -14.59
C ASN A 432 -6.46 -18.80 -16.06
N PHE A 433 -5.18 -18.92 -16.38
CA PHE A 433 -4.64 -18.67 -17.71
C PHE A 433 -3.68 -19.80 -18.12
N SER A 434 -3.83 -20.31 -19.35
CA SER A 434 -2.99 -21.40 -19.87
C SER A 434 -2.03 -20.89 -20.94
N LEU A 435 -0.74 -21.20 -20.80
CA LEU A 435 0.27 -20.89 -21.79
C LEU A 435 0.10 -21.72 -23.09
N ALA A 436 -0.48 -22.90 -23.00
CA ALA A 436 -0.58 -23.84 -24.13
C ALA A 436 -1.24 -23.24 -25.37
N SER A 437 -2.22 -22.36 -25.19
CA SER A 437 -2.90 -21.65 -26.31
C SER A 437 -2.02 -20.64 -27.04
N TYR A 438 -0.85 -20.30 -26.50
CA TYR A 438 0.06 -19.28 -27.10
C TYR A 438 1.34 -19.90 -27.68
N LEU A 439 1.65 -21.16 -27.37
CA LEU A 439 2.92 -21.78 -27.80
C LEU A 439 3.04 -21.92 -29.33
N GLU A 440 1.92 -22.11 -30.03
CA GLU A 440 1.90 -22.24 -31.49
C GLU A 440 2.21 -20.89 -32.15
N ASP A 441 1.66 -19.80 -31.64
CA ASP A 441 1.81 -18.45 -32.20
C ASP A 441 3.13 -17.78 -31.79
N PHE A 442 3.72 -18.21 -30.67
CA PHE A 442 4.95 -17.65 -30.09
C PHE A 442 5.99 -18.73 -29.80
N PRO A 443 6.65 -19.31 -30.82
CA PRO A 443 7.60 -20.38 -30.64
C PRO A 443 8.79 -19.94 -29.78
N GLY A 444 9.06 -20.74 -28.74
CA GLY A 444 10.14 -20.46 -27.79
C GLY A 444 9.74 -19.54 -26.62
N LEU A 445 8.51 -19.07 -26.55
CA LEU A 445 7.97 -18.40 -25.37
C LEU A 445 7.82 -19.42 -24.22
N VAL A 446 8.35 -19.10 -23.05
CA VAL A 446 8.32 -19.99 -21.86
C VAL A 446 7.37 -19.43 -20.80
N HIS A 447 7.37 -18.12 -20.62
CA HIS A 447 6.51 -17.44 -19.66
C HIS A 447 6.34 -15.98 -20.02
N PHE A 448 5.24 -15.38 -19.56
CA PHE A 448 5.04 -13.94 -19.62
C PHE A 448 4.21 -13.44 -18.44
N ILE A 449 4.36 -12.17 -18.14
CA ILE A 449 3.51 -11.43 -17.20
C ILE A 449 3.17 -10.11 -17.85
N TYR A 450 1.91 -9.89 -18.14
CA TYR A 450 1.38 -8.63 -18.67
C TYR A 450 0.62 -7.89 -17.57
N VAL A 451 0.92 -6.62 -17.38
CA VAL A 451 0.26 -5.77 -16.39
C VAL A 451 -0.30 -4.53 -17.05
N ASP A 452 -1.58 -4.35 -16.99
CA ASP A 452 -2.22 -3.06 -17.26
C ASP A 452 -2.08 -2.19 -16.01
N ARG A 453 -1.16 -1.24 -16.03
CA ARG A 453 -0.90 -0.30 -14.93
C ARG A 453 -1.90 0.84 -14.86
N THR A 454 -2.86 0.91 -15.77
CA THR A 454 -3.99 1.83 -15.69
C THR A 454 -5.04 1.29 -14.72
N THR A 455 -5.29 -0.02 -14.80
CA THR A 455 -6.25 -0.74 -13.95
C THR A 455 -5.57 -1.58 -12.87
N HIS A 456 -4.25 -1.68 -12.89
CA HIS A 456 -3.41 -2.55 -12.03
C HIS A 456 -3.77 -4.04 -12.11
N ARG A 457 -4.28 -4.49 -13.26
CA ARG A 457 -4.61 -5.89 -13.51
C ARG A 457 -3.44 -6.63 -14.13
N VAL A 458 -3.19 -7.83 -13.62
CA VAL A 458 -2.16 -8.73 -14.15
C VAL A 458 -2.79 -9.91 -14.87
N THR A 459 -2.20 -10.26 -16.01
CA THR A 459 -2.49 -11.49 -16.77
C THR A 459 -1.20 -12.26 -16.94
N SER A 460 -1.16 -13.47 -16.39
CA SER A 460 0.01 -14.34 -16.46
C SER A 460 -0.40 -15.80 -16.43
N PRO A 461 0.33 -16.69 -17.12
CA PRO A 461 0.12 -18.13 -16.97
C PRO A 461 0.42 -18.59 -15.56
N SER A 462 -0.39 -19.53 -15.06
CA SER A 462 -0.12 -20.19 -13.80
C SER A 462 1.11 -21.09 -13.94
N ILE A 463 2.12 -20.90 -13.09
CA ILE A 463 3.34 -21.69 -13.08
C ILE A 463 3.25 -22.73 -11.96
N ASN A 464 3.51 -23.97 -12.31
CA ASN A 464 3.69 -25.03 -11.31
C ASN A 464 5.18 -25.15 -10.97
N PHE A 465 5.60 -24.57 -9.85
CA PHE A 465 6.98 -24.59 -9.38
C PHE A 465 7.37 -25.86 -8.61
N GLN A 466 6.53 -26.90 -8.58
CA GLN A 466 6.80 -28.13 -7.81
C GLN A 466 7.99 -28.95 -8.32
N MET A 467 8.53 -28.63 -9.50
CA MET A 467 9.70 -29.28 -10.06
C MET A 467 10.84 -28.28 -10.25
N GLU A 468 11.73 -28.15 -9.27
CA GLU A 468 12.97 -27.38 -9.40
C GLU A 468 14.04 -28.18 -10.15
N LYS A 469 13.96 -28.22 -11.47
CA LYS A 469 15.07 -28.72 -12.31
C LYS A 469 15.81 -27.54 -12.95
N PRO A 470 17.16 -27.56 -12.98
CA PRO A 470 17.96 -26.42 -13.46
C PRO A 470 17.68 -25.95 -14.89
N HIS A 471 17.21 -26.87 -15.75
CA HIS A 471 16.85 -26.58 -17.15
C HIS A 471 15.43 -26.09 -17.35
N LEU A 472 14.61 -26.08 -16.29
CA LEU A 472 13.26 -25.53 -16.32
C LEU A 472 13.23 -24.11 -15.76
N LEU A 473 12.19 -23.36 -16.11
CA LEU A 473 11.95 -22.07 -15.51
C LEU A 473 11.58 -22.27 -14.03
N THR A 474 12.42 -21.76 -13.15
CA THR A 474 12.20 -21.84 -11.70
C THR A 474 11.57 -20.56 -11.18
N LYS A 475 10.85 -20.67 -10.06
CA LYS A 475 10.32 -19.51 -9.31
C LYS A 475 11.40 -18.45 -9.10
N ARG A 476 12.59 -18.84 -8.65
CA ARG A 476 13.71 -17.93 -8.41
C ARG A 476 14.09 -17.10 -9.65
N LYS A 477 14.07 -17.70 -10.84
CA LYS A 477 14.38 -16.99 -12.09
C LYS A 477 13.30 -15.95 -12.45
N VAL A 478 12.02 -16.26 -12.22
CA VAL A 478 10.92 -15.32 -12.46
C VAL A 478 10.97 -14.16 -11.46
N TRP A 479 11.20 -14.45 -10.18
CA TRP A 479 11.35 -13.41 -9.14
C TRP A 479 12.57 -12.52 -9.43
N HIS A 480 13.69 -13.11 -9.84
CA HIS A 480 14.88 -12.35 -10.24
C HIS A 480 14.62 -11.46 -11.48
N LEU A 481 13.89 -11.97 -12.49
CA LEU A 481 13.46 -11.16 -13.63
C LEU A 481 12.71 -9.91 -13.18
N ILE A 482 11.73 -10.07 -12.30
CA ILE A 482 10.88 -8.97 -11.81
C ILE A 482 11.74 -7.99 -10.98
N ASP A 483 12.47 -8.47 -9.97
CA ASP A 483 13.29 -7.63 -9.10
C ASP A 483 14.33 -6.83 -9.93
N PHE A 484 15.00 -7.47 -10.89
CA PHE A 484 15.98 -6.85 -11.77
C PHE A 484 15.35 -5.74 -12.66
N ALA A 485 14.20 -6.04 -13.27
CA ALA A 485 13.49 -5.06 -14.08
C ALA A 485 12.99 -3.85 -13.27
N LEU A 486 12.44 -4.08 -12.07
CA LEU A 486 11.97 -3.01 -11.19
C LEU A 486 13.11 -2.14 -10.64
N GLN A 487 14.29 -2.72 -10.39
CA GLN A 487 15.48 -1.97 -10.01
C GLN A 487 15.87 -0.99 -11.12
N HIS A 488 15.95 -1.46 -12.36
CA HIS A 488 16.30 -0.60 -13.50
C HIS A 488 15.20 0.41 -13.84
N LEU A 489 13.93 0.06 -13.58
CA LEU A 489 12.82 1.00 -13.70
C LEU A 489 12.95 2.15 -12.70
N GLN A 490 13.37 1.87 -11.45
CA GLN A 490 13.66 2.91 -10.46
C GLN A 490 14.82 3.82 -10.91
N GLU A 491 15.76 3.27 -11.67
CA GLU A 491 16.85 4.02 -12.30
C GLU A 491 16.40 4.77 -13.58
N GLY A 492 15.14 4.62 -13.99
CA GLY A 492 14.54 5.30 -15.15
C GLY A 492 14.57 4.52 -16.46
N THR A 493 14.97 3.24 -16.45
CA THR A 493 15.02 2.40 -17.64
C THR A 493 13.69 1.67 -17.85
N MET A 494 13.00 1.98 -18.97
CA MET A 494 11.68 1.42 -19.31
C MET A 494 11.73 0.19 -20.22
N SER A 495 12.90 -0.17 -20.75
CA SER A 495 13.05 -1.33 -21.62
C SER A 495 14.37 -2.03 -21.38
N LEU A 496 14.31 -3.34 -21.18
CA LEU A 496 15.48 -4.18 -20.91
C LEU A 496 15.38 -5.50 -21.68
N MET A 497 16.51 -5.95 -22.20
CA MET A 497 16.65 -7.30 -22.75
C MET A 497 17.99 -7.87 -22.31
N TRP A 498 17.98 -9.05 -21.73
CA TRP A 498 19.20 -9.74 -21.32
C TRP A 498 19.04 -11.25 -21.46
N LYS A 499 20.11 -11.98 -21.25
CA LYS A 499 20.15 -13.41 -21.50
C LYS A 499 21.03 -14.09 -20.47
N ASP A 500 20.58 -15.23 -19.97
CA ASP A 500 21.44 -16.21 -19.31
C ASP A 500 21.80 -17.36 -20.29
N THR A 501 22.39 -18.44 -19.79
CA THR A 501 22.74 -19.60 -20.60
C THR A 501 21.55 -20.34 -21.20
N ILE A 502 20.36 -20.24 -20.62
CA ILE A 502 19.18 -21.03 -20.95
C ILE A 502 18.05 -20.18 -21.50
N PHE A 503 17.87 -18.98 -20.96
CA PHE A 503 16.73 -18.12 -21.27
C PHE A 503 17.15 -16.73 -21.74
N SER A 504 16.29 -16.15 -22.58
CA SER A 504 16.28 -14.73 -22.92
C SER A 504 15.14 -14.06 -22.18
N TYR A 505 15.44 -12.94 -21.52
CA TYR A 505 14.52 -12.16 -20.73
C TYR A 505 14.26 -10.82 -21.42
N ALA A 506 13.03 -10.35 -21.36
CA ALA A 506 12.65 -9.04 -21.87
C ALA A 506 11.67 -8.36 -20.90
N TYR A 507 11.86 -7.07 -20.72
CA TYR A 507 10.99 -6.19 -19.96
C TYR A 507 10.72 -4.92 -20.74
N PHE A 508 9.46 -4.51 -20.84
CA PHE A 508 9.04 -3.27 -21.49
C PHE A 508 7.93 -2.60 -20.69
N LEU A 509 8.05 -1.29 -20.54
CA LEU A 509 6.99 -0.41 -20.06
C LEU A 509 6.73 0.64 -21.15
N TRP A 510 5.45 0.86 -21.48
CA TRP A 510 5.07 1.85 -22.51
C TRP A 510 3.80 2.59 -22.14
N PHE A 511 3.55 3.67 -22.86
CA PHE A 511 2.40 4.52 -22.67
C PHE A 511 1.60 4.66 -23.96
N GLU A 512 0.28 4.77 -23.84
CA GLU A 512 -0.66 5.00 -24.92
C GLU A 512 -1.65 6.11 -24.52
N ASP A 513 -2.23 6.77 -25.52
CA ASP A 513 -3.37 7.66 -25.29
C ASP A 513 -4.69 6.85 -25.14
N SER A 514 -5.80 7.54 -24.91
CA SER A 514 -7.13 6.93 -24.83
C SER A 514 -7.57 6.19 -26.09
N ASN A 515 -6.94 6.46 -27.25
CA ASN A 515 -7.24 5.85 -28.54
C ASN A 515 -6.31 4.66 -28.88
N GLY A 516 -5.35 4.33 -27.98
CA GLY A 516 -4.36 3.28 -28.22
C GLY A 516 -3.17 3.73 -29.05
N THR A 517 -2.96 5.06 -29.24
CA THR A 517 -1.79 5.58 -29.96
C THR A 517 -0.59 5.60 -29.02
N PRO A 518 0.56 4.99 -29.40
CA PRO A 518 1.75 5.00 -28.56
C PRO A 518 2.26 6.42 -28.27
N LEU A 519 2.50 6.71 -27.01
CA LEU A 519 3.04 7.97 -26.53
C LEU A 519 4.55 7.83 -26.22
N LYS A 520 5.34 8.76 -26.74
CA LYS A 520 6.76 8.87 -26.37
C LYS A 520 6.91 9.89 -25.23
N SER A 521 7.68 9.51 -24.21
CA SER A 521 7.99 10.43 -23.12
C SER A 521 8.62 11.72 -23.65
N THR A 522 8.13 12.86 -23.16
CA THR A 522 8.66 14.19 -23.51
C THR A 522 9.84 14.59 -22.62
N VAL A 523 9.99 13.92 -21.48
CA VAL A 523 11.05 14.17 -20.50
C VAL A 523 11.66 12.82 -20.11
N PRO A 524 12.99 12.69 -20.04
CA PRO A 524 13.62 11.47 -19.55
C PRO A 524 13.25 11.26 -18.07
N LEU A 525 13.02 10.01 -17.66
CA LEU A 525 12.75 9.65 -16.28
C LEU A 525 13.97 9.89 -15.37
N THR A 526 15.17 9.79 -15.95
CA THR A 526 16.44 10.03 -15.25
C THR A 526 16.66 11.52 -15.01
N ASN A 527 16.48 11.95 -13.79
CA ASN A 527 16.96 13.25 -13.34
C ASN A 527 18.08 13.02 -12.32
N PRO A 528 19.33 13.45 -12.55
CA PRO A 528 20.44 13.20 -11.64
C PRO A 528 20.21 13.74 -10.21
N ASN A 529 19.25 14.65 -10.06
CA ASN A 529 18.93 15.28 -8.77
C ASN A 529 17.68 14.73 -8.08
N LYS A 530 16.99 13.72 -8.67
CA LYS A 530 15.81 13.11 -8.06
C LYS A 530 15.82 11.60 -8.27
N THR A 531 15.99 10.85 -7.20
CA THR A 531 15.71 9.41 -7.18
C THR A 531 14.21 9.19 -7.30
N LEU A 532 13.81 8.29 -8.22
CA LEU A 532 12.42 7.87 -8.30
C LEU A 532 12.04 7.08 -7.04
N PRO A 533 10.77 7.13 -6.61
CA PRO A 533 10.30 6.27 -5.53
C PRO A 533 10.42 4.80 -5.92
N VAL A 534 10.26 3.92 -4.96
CA VAL A 534 10.27 2.47 -5.22
C VAL A 534 9.04 2.09 -6.07
N PRO A 535 9.22 1.34 -7.16
CA PRO A 535 8.10 0.92 -8.01
C PRO A 535 7.06 0.10 -7.23
N GLY A 536 5.79 0.47 -7.34
CA GLY A 536 4.67 -0.19 -6.69
C GLY A 536 3.39 0.63 -6.66
N LEU A 537 2.34 0.02 -6.13
CA LEU A 537 1.00 0.60 -6.04
C LEU A 537 0.64 1.07 -4.63
N LEU A 538 0.96 0.26 -3.60
CA LEU A 538 0.43 0.44 -2.24
C LEU A 538 0.88 1.75 -1.57
N ASN A 539 2.10 2.18 -1.80
CA ASN A 539 2.61 3.44 -1.26
C ASN A 539 2.74 4.50 -2.36
N ASN A 540 1.67 5.26 -2.59
CA ASN A 540 1.64 6.34 -3.59
C ASN A 540 1.97 5.83 -5.00
N ASP A 541 0.99 5.44 -5.75
CA ASP A 541 1.09 4.84 -7.09
C ASP A 541 2.28 5.38 -7.92
N PHE A 542 3.32 4.56 -8.04
CA PHE A 542 4.53 4.87 -8.79
C PHE A 542 4.22 5.15 -10.26
N TYR A 543 3.32 4.37 -10.84
CA TYR A 543 2.98 4.46 -12.27
C TYR A 543 2.21 5.73 -12.59
N GLN A 544 1.41 6.22 -11.66
CA GLN A 544 0.78 7.53 -11.76
C GLN A 544 1.83 8.65 -11.75
N LYS A 545 2.82 8.57 -10.85
CA LYS A 545 3.90 9.56 -10.77
C LYS A 545 4.77 9.60 -12.04
N ILE A 546 5.09 8.45 -12.63
CA ILE A 546 5.87 8.45 -13.87
C ILE A 546 5.07 9.01 -15.07
N LYS A 547 3.74 8.83 -15.12
CA LYS A 547 2.89 9.50 -16.10
C LYS A 547 3.00 11.03 -15.97
N GLU A 548 2.92 11.56 -14.77
CA GLU A 548 3.06 13.00 -14.49
C GLU A 548 4.44 13.56 -14.87
N ILE A 549 5.50 12.79 -14.62
CA ILE A 549 6.88 13.17 -14.97
C ILE A 549 7.08 13.12 -16.49
N CYS A 550 6.67 12.03 -17.14
CA CYS A 550 6.88 11.84 -18.58
C CYS A 550 6.03 12.77 -19.43
N PHE A 551 4.85 13.16 -18.94
CA PHE A 551 3.86 13.92 -19.70
C PHE A 551 3.29 15.11 -18.90
N PRO A 552 4.08 16.10 -18.51
CA PRO A 552 3.66 17.18 -17.61
C PRO A 552 2.56 18.08 -18.18
N LYS A 553 2.31 18.02 -19.51
CA LYS A 553 1.27 18.80 -20.21
C LYS A 553 -0.02 18.03 -20.45
N MET A 554 -0.08 16.74 -20.10
CA MET A 554 -1.25 15.89 -20.30
C MET A 554 -1.83 15.48 -18.96
N SER A 555 -3.16 15.35 -18.89
CA SER A 555 -3.79 14.77 -17.71
C SER A 555 -3.41 13.29 -17.59
N PRO A 556 -2.94 12.82 -16.44
CA PRO A 556 -2.57 11.41 -16.23
C PRO A 556 -3.72 10.42 -16.51
N SER A 557 -4.97 10.85 -16.34
CA SER A 557 -6.17 10.05 -16.63
C SER A 557 -6.35 9.72 -18.12
N LYS A 558 -5.73 10.49 -19.02
CA LYS A 558 -5.74 10.25 -20.47
C LYS A 558 -4.59 9.39 -20.96
N ILE A 559 -3.69 8.99 -20.06
CA ILE A 559 -2.49 8.22 -20.38
C ILE A 559 -2.67 6.82 -19.80
N ARG A 560 -2.68 5.83 -20.67
CA ARG A 560 -2.63 4.42 -20.31
C ARG A 560 -1.19 3.99 -20.15
N CYS A 561 -0.91 3.10 -19.19
CA CYS A 561 0.42 2.59 -18.91
C CYS A 561 0.36 1.06 -18.86
N TYR A 562 1.27 0.42 -19.54
CA TYR A 562 1.34 -1.03 -19.65
C TYR A 562 2.75 -1.53 -19.40
N GLU A 563 2.86 -2.75 -18.90
CA GLU A 563 4.11 -3.38 -18.55
C GLU A 563 4.07 -4.86 -18.94
N ILE A 564 5.16 -5.37 -19.52
CA ILE A 564 5.27 -6.78 -19.88
C ILE A 564 6.65 -7.34 -19.55
N PHE A 565 6.65 -8.52 -18.98
CA PHE A 565 7.82 -9.34 -18.71
C PHE A 565 7.70 -10.61 -19.54
N CYS A 566 8.72 -10.96 -20.30
CA CYS A 566 8.75 -12.16 -21.13
C CYS A 566 9.98 -13.00 -20.86
N VAL A 567 9.80 -14.31 -20.89
CA VAL A 567 10.88 -15.30 -20.84
C VAL A 567 10.78 -16.18 -22.08
N HIS A 568 11.84 -16.19 -22.88
CA HIS A 568 11.99 -17.06 -24.06
C HIS A 568 13.13 -18.01 -23.89
N LEU A 569 13.14 -19.09 -24.66
CA LEU A 569 14.32 -19.95 -24.78
C LEU A 569 15.52 -19.14 -25.29
N GLY A 570 16.69 -19.37 -24.75
CA GLY A 570 17.91 -18.62 -25.10
C GLY A 570 18.39 -18.77 -26.57
N LEU A 571 17.79 -19.71 -27.30
CA LEU A 571 18.04 -19.89 -28.75
C LEU A 571 17.27 -18.89 -29.61
N VAL A 572 16.23 -18.25 -29.06
CA VAL A 572 15.42 -17.25 -29.78
C VAL A 572 16.26 -15.99 -29.97
N SER A 573 16.26 -15.46 -31.19
CA SER A 573 16.98 -14.23 -31.53
C SER A 573 16.32 -13.00 -30.91
N GLN A 574 17.08 -11.95 -30.58
CA GLN A 574 16.57 -10.72 -29.98
C GLN A 574 15.45 -10.03 -30.82
N PRO A 575 15.58 -9.91 -32.16
CA PRO A 575 14.50 -9.36 -32.98
C PRO A 575 13.20 -10.17 -32.88
N CYS A 576 13.31 -11.50 -32.80
CA CYS A 576 12.17 -12.39 -32.64
C CYS A 576 11.51 -12.21 -31.25
N VAL A 577 12.29 -12.10 -30.18
CA VAL A 577 11.78 -11.81 -28.83
C VAL A 577 11.00 -10.48 -28.83
N LEU A 578 11.54 -9.44 -29.47
CA LEU A 578 10.88 -8.13 -29.55
C LEU A 578 9.56 -8.21 -30.32
N GLU A 579 9.55 -8.91 -31.46
CA GLU A 579 8.34 -9.09 -32.27
C GLU A 579 7.28 -9.91 -31.54
N HIS A 580 7.69 -11.02 -30.91
CA HIS A 580 6.81 -11.84 -30.08
C HIS A 580 6.20 -11.02 -28.93
N THR A 581 7.01 -10.21 -28.25
CA THR A 581 6.53 -9.38 -27.14
C THR A 581 5.47 -8.38 -27.59
N ARG A 582 5.67 -7.72 -28.75
CA ARG A 582 4.69 -6.80 -29.33
C ARG A 582 3.39 -7.48 -29.71
N ARG A 583 3.47 -8.60 -30.43
CA ARG A 583 2.30 -9.38 -30.84
C ARG A 583 1.55 -9.94 -29.64
N LEU A 584 2.28 -10.45 -28.64
CA LEU A 584 1.70 -10.99 -27.40
C LEU A 584 0.93 -9.90 -26.63
N ALA A 585 1.51 -8.71 -26.49
CA ALA A 585 0.83 -7.59 -25.84
C ALA A 585 -0.48 -7.23 -26.54
N ALA A 586 -0.47 -7.15 -27.89
CA ALA A 586 -1.68 -6.89 -28.67
C ALA A 586 -2.74 -8.00 -28.50
N THR A 587 -2.32 -9.28 -28.55
CA THR A 587 -3.24 -10.43 -28.40
C THR A 587 -3.89 -10.45 -27.01
N ILE A 588 -3.12 -10.20 -25.94
CA ILE A 588 -3.66 -10.17 -24.57
C ILE A 588 -4.64 -9.00 -24.42
N TRP A 589 -4.32 -7.87 -25.01
CA TRP A 589 -5.16 -6.69 -24.99
C TRP A 589 -6.51 -6.92 -25.68
N GLU A 590 -6.54 -7.55 -26.85
CA GLU A 590 -7.76 -7.95 -27.55
C GLU A 590 -8.61 -8.94 -26.74
N LEU A 591 -7.98 -9.88 -26.06
CA LEU A 591 -8.67 -10.89 -25.25
C LEU A 591 -9.22 -10.34 -23.93
N SER A 592 -8.58 -9.34 -23.36
CA SER A 592 -9.02 -8.71 -22.10
C SER A 592 -10.28 -7.86 -22.28
N GLY A 593 -10.72 -7.64 -23.55
CA GLY A 593 -12.00 -7.02 -23.94
C GLY A 593 -12.31 -5.77 -23.10
N HIS A 594 -11.65 -4.71 -23.42
CA HIS A 594 -11.77 -3.38 -22.82
C HIS A 594 -12.91 -3.09 -21.87
N PRO A 595 -12.71 -3.13 -20.59
CA PRO A 595 -13.27 -2.09 -19.76
C PRO A 595 -12.17 -1.06 -19.45
N SER A 596 -12.47 0.19 -19.63
CA SER A 596 -11.62 1.32 -19.27
C SER A 596 -11.33 1.39 -17.76
N HIS A 597 -12.03 0.60 -16.96
CA HIS A 597 -11.90 0.52 -15.49
C HIS A 597 -12.10 -0.92 -15.01
N PRO A 598 -11.41 -1.41 -13.93
CA PRO A 598 -11.66 -2.72 -13.35
C PRO A 598 -13.13 -2.92 -12.93
N MET A 599 -13.81 -1.82 -12.65
CA MET A 599 -15.22 -1.78 -12.27
C MET A 599 -16.16 -1.88 -13.48
N ASP A 600 -15.72 -1.60 -14.70
CA ASP A 600 -16.54 -1.69 -15.93
C ASP A 600 -16.74 -3.15 -16.39
N LEU A 601 -16.09 -4.10 -15.70
CA LEU A 601 -16.35 -5.53 -15.86
C LEU A 601 -17.54 -6.02 -15.02
N ILE A 602 -18.11 -5.15 -14.24
CA ILE A 602 -19.29 -5.35 -13.45
C ILE A 602 -20.49 -4.74 -14.15
#